data_231eaeccac95b9487953177f89ec831d
#
_entry.id   231eaeccac95b9487953177f89ec831d
#
_cell.length_a   1.000
_cell.length_b   1.000
_cell.length_c   1.000
_cell.angle_alpha   90.00
_cell.angle_beta   90.00
_cell.angle_gamma   90.00
#
_symmetry.space_group_name_H-M   'P 1'
#
loop_
_entity.id
_entity.type
_entity.pdbx_description
1 polymer ?
#
loop_
_entity_poly.entity_id
_entity_poly.type
_entity_poly.pdbx_seq_one_letter_code
_entity_poly.pdbx_strand_id
1 'polypeptide(L)'
;MMEKENFGSLEELLRHPVFRHFARICQIPHPSFKEKALSDALFQWAREKGYAVRQDEWNNVLLRKLASPGYENRPGVMLQAHLDMVCQKAKGVEHDFLQDPIHLELEGDILSTGGRTTLGA
;
A
#
# COMPACT_ATOMS: atom_id res chain seq x y z
N MET A 1 13.09 24.97 -9.12
CA MET A 1 13.36 24.30 -7.84
C MET A 1 12.01 23.91 -7.27
N MET A 2 11.75 22.62 -7.12
CA MET A 2 10.52 22.16 -6.44
C MET A 2 10.63 22.55 -4.97
N GLU A 3 9.66 23.31 -4.46
CA GLU A 3 9.54 23.51 -3.02
C GLU A 3 9.41 22.13 -2.35
N LYS A 4 10.22 21.87 -1.33
CA LYS A 4 10.05 20.69 -0.51
C LYS A 4 8.72 20.86 0.22
N GLU A 5 7.71 20.07 -0.16
CA GLU A 5 6.52 19.93 0.66
C GLU A 5 6.96 19.35 2.02
N ASN A 6 6.97 20.19 3.02
CA ASN A 6 7.25 19.75 4.38
C ASN A 6 5.91 19.38 5.02
N PHE A 7 5.61 18.10 5.10
CA PHE A 7 4.44 17.61 5.81
C PHE A 7 4.72 17.71 7.32
N GLY A 8 4.13 18.69 7.97
CA GLY A 8 4.36 18.99 9.40
C GLY A 8 3.92 17.88 10.34
N SER A 9 3.01 16.96 9.91
CA SER A 9 2.50 15.85 10.71
C SER A 9 2.14 14.64 9.87
N LEU A 10 2.05 13.46 10.52
CA LEU A 10 1.54 12.25 9.89
C LEU A 10 0.11 12.45 9.35
N GLU A 11 -0.74 13.15 10.07
CA GLU A 11 -2.12 13.43 9.63
C GLU A 11 -2.13 14.24 8.32
N GLU A 12 -1.29 15.26 8.19
CA GLU A 12 -1.15 16.04 6.96
C GLU A 12 -0.62 15.19 5.81
N LEU A 13 0.42 14.40 6.05
CA LEU A 13 0.96 13.46 5.07
C LEU A 13 -0.11 12.51 4.53
N LEU A 14 -0.95 11.97 5.39
CA LEU A 14 -2.01 11.01 5.03
C LEU A 14 -3.18 11.65 4.26
N ARG A 15 -3.25 12.98 4.15
CA ARG A 15 -4.18 13.65 3.21
C ARG A 15 -3.75 13.47 1.76
N HIS A 16 -2.46 13.26 1.51
CA HIS A 16 -1.95 12.96 0.17
C HIS A 16 -2.38 11.55 -0.27
N PRO A 17 -2.96 11.39 -1.48
CA PRO A 17 -3.54 10.10 -1.90
C PRO A 17 -2.59 8.91 -1.83
N VAL A 18 -1.33 9.08 -2.24
CA VAL A 18 -0.32 8.00 -2.24
C VAL A 18 -0.10 7.49 -0.82
N PHE A 19 0.16 8.38 0.12
CA PHE A 19 0.43 7.98 1.52
C PHE A 19 -0.82 7.46 2.23
N ARG A 20 -1.99 7.99 1.90
CA ARG A 20 -3.26 7.46 2.39
C ARG A 20 -3.48 6.01 1.95
N HIS A 21 -3.22 5.69 0.68
CA HIS A 21 -3.32 4.31 0.20
C HIS A 21 -2.26 3.41 0.82
N PHE A 22 -1.03 3.89 0.96
CA PHE A 22 0.03 3.18 1.65
C PHE A 22 -0.35 2.85 3.10
N ALA A 23 -0.86 3.83 3.85
CA ALA A 23 -1.32 3.61 5.22
C ALA A 23 -2.47 2.59 5.30
N ARG A 24 -3.39 2.58 4.33
CA ARG A 24 -4.45 1.55 4.26
C ARG A 24 -3.89 0.15 4.06
N ILE A 25 -2.88 -0.01 3.22
CA ILE A 25 -2.16 -1.28 3.05
C ILE A 25 -1.53 -1.71 4.38
N CYS A 26 -0.89 -0.80 5.10
CA CYS A 26 -0.28 -1.06 6.40
C CYS A 26 -1.28 -1.51 7.48
N GLN A 27 -2.57 -1.18 7.35
CA GLN A 27 -3.61 -1.63 8.27
C GLN A 27 -4.00 -3.11 8.08
N ILE A 28 -3.68 -3.70 6.94
CA ILE A 28 -4.06 -5.07 6.59
C ILE A 28 -2.83 -5.96 6.70
N PRO A 29 -2.77 -6.92 7.64
CA PRO A 29 -1.67 -7.89 7.70
C PRO A 29 -1.50 -8.64 6.37
N HIS A 30 -0.27 -8.65 5.85
CA HIS A 30 0.04 -9.25 4.54
C HIS A 30 1.43 -9.90 4.49
N PRO A 31 1.77 -10.77 5.48
CA PRO A 31 3.04 -11.48 5.43
C PRO A 31 3.07 -12.45 4.24
N SER A 32 4.25 -12.81 3.80
CA SER A 32 4.46 -13.77 2.70
C SER A 32 3.66 -15.06 2.94
N PHE A 33 2.98 -15.55 1.91
CA PHE A 33 2.04 -16.67 1.92
C PHE A 33 0.71 -16.42 2.69
N LYS A 34 0.45 -15.20 3.12
CA LYS A 34 -0.78 -14.79 3.82
C LYS A 34 -1.37 -13.49 3.23
N GLU A 35 -1.20 -13.29 1.93
CA GLU A 35 -1.59 -12.06 1.22
C GLU A 35 -3.09 -11.97 0.95
N LYS A 36 -3.86 -13.03 1.22
CA LYS A 36 -5.26 -13.11 0.81
C LYS A 36 -6.11 -11.92 1.28
N ALA A 37 -5.94 -11.49 2.51
CA ALA A 37 -6.72 -10.38 3.06
C ALA A 37 -6.44 -9.08 2.31
N LEU A 38 -5.19 -8.78 1.98
CA LEU A 38 -4.81 -7.60 1.20
C LEU A 38 -5.29 -7.74 -0.25
N SER A 39 -5.14 -8.91 -0.86
CA SER A 39 -5.64 -9.20 -2.20
C SER A 39 -7.15 -8.97 -2.32
N ASP A 40 -7.93 -9.51 -1.37
CA ASP A 40 -9.38 -9.33 -1.33
C ASP A 40 -9.77 -7.85 -1.15
N ALA A 41 -9.05 -7.13 -0.28
CA ALA A 41 -9.29 -5.70 -0.05
C ALA A 41 -9.00 -4.86 -1.30
N LEU A 42 -7.93 -5.14 -2.04
CA LEU A 42 -7.60 -4.47 -3.30
C LEU A 42 -8.62 -4.79 -4.39
N PHE A 43 -9.03 -6.05 -4.51
CA PHE A 43 -10.08 -6.47 -5.44
C PHE A 43 -11.39 -5.72 -5.17
N GLN A 44 -11.83 -5.67 -3.93
CA GLN A 44 -13.05 -4.98 -3.55
C GLN A 44 -12.96 -3.47 -3.80
N TRP A 45 -11.85 -2.84 -3.40
CA TRP A 45 -11.60 -1.42 -3.65
C TRP A 45 -11.65 -1.08 -5.15
N ALA A 46 -11.03 -1.90 -5.99
CA ALA A 46 -11.04 -1.69 -7.44
C ALA A 46 -12.44 -1.79 -8.03
N ARG A 47 -13.25 -2.75 -7.55
CA ARG A 47 -14.66 -2.87 -7.96
C ARG A 47 -15.48 -1.65 -7.56
N GLU A 48 -15.34 -1.18 -6.34
CA GLU A 48 -16.04 0.01 -5.83
C GLU A 48 -15.69 1.28 -6.61
N LYS A 49 -14.46 1.34 -7.15
CA LYS A 49 -14.01 2.43 -8.04
C LYS A 49 -14.46 2.25 -9.49
N GLY A 50 -15.11 1.15 -9.83
CA GLY A 50 -15.57 0.87 -11.20
C GLY A 50 -14.47 0.42 -12.15
N TYR A 51 -13.31 -0.01 -11.64
CA TYR A 51 -12.24 -0.55 -12.47
C TYR A 51 -12.53 -2.00 -12.87
N ALA A 52 -12.10 -2.39 -14.08
CA ALA A 52 -12.06 -3.79 -14.45
C ALA A 52 -10.97 -4.48 -13.63
N VAL A 53 -11.35 -5.47 -12.84
CA VAL A 53 -10.44 -6.18 -11.93
C VAL A 53 -10.64 -7.68 -12.01
N ARG A 54 -9.57 -8.43 -11.91
CA ARG A 54 -9.55 -9.89 -11.80
C ARG A 54 -8.65 -10.30 -10.65
N GLN A 55 -9.02 -11.38 -9.98
CA GLN A 55 -8.22 -12.02 -8.96
C GLN A 55 -8.13 -13.51 -9.31
N ASP A 56 -6.96 -14.08 -9.17
CA ASP A 56 -6.75 -15.51 -9.42
C ASP A 56 -6.68 -16.33 -8.12
N GLU A 57 -6.53 -17.63 -8.25
CA GLU A 57 -6.43 -18.57 -7.13
C GLU A 57 -5.15 -18.41 -6.29
N TRP A 58 -4.15 -17.71 -6.81
CA TRP A 58 -2.89 -17.40 -6.15
C TRP A 58 -2.90 -16.02 -5.47
N ASN A 59 -4.06 -15.37 -5.42
CA ASN A 59 -4.26 -14.03 -4.88
C ASN A 59 -3.58 -12.91 -5.69
N ASN A 60 -3.20 -13.15 -6.94
CA ASN A 60 -2.79 -12.06 -7.81
C ASN A 60 -4.00 -11.21 -8.19
N VAL A 61 -3.82 -9.89 -8.20
CA VAL A 61 -4.87 -8.95 -8.58
C VAL A 61 -4.41 -8.18 -9.81
N LEU A 62 -5.18 -8.27 -10.88
CA LEU A 62 -5.00 -7.49 -12.10
C LEU A 62 -6.09 -6.43 -12.18
N LEU A 63 -5.69 -5.17 -12.16
CA LEU A 63 -6.57 -4.02 -12.28
C LEU A 63 -6.30 -3.29 -13.59
N ARG A 64 -7.35 -2.97 -14.34
CA ARG A 64 -7.26 -2.18 -15.56
C ARG A 64 -8.01 -0.87 -15.41
N LYS A 65 -7.29 0.23 -15.59
CA LYS A 65 -7.84 1.56 -15.74
C LYS A 65 -7.81 1.95 -17.22
N LEU A 66 -8.92 2.46 -17.74
CA LEU A 66 -8.95 2.99 -19.09
C LEU A 66 -8.07 4.24 -19.22
N ALA A 67 -7.68 4.54 -20.44
CA ALA A 67 -6.93 5.76 -20.75
C ALA A 67 -7.70 7.00 -20.26
N SER A 68 -6.96 8.02 -19.85
CA SER A 68 -7.53 9.34 -19.60
C SER A 68 -8.04 9.96 -20.91
N PRO A 69 -9.05 10.82 -20.88
CA PRO A 69 -9.56 11.48 -22.08
C PRO A 69 -8.44 12.15 -22.89
N GLY A 70 -8.40 11.88 -24.20
CA GLY A 70 -7.36 12.36 -25.11
C GLY A 70 -6.12 11.48 -25.21
N TYR A 71 -6.02 10.39 -24.43
CA TYR A 71 -4.88 9.46 -24.42
C TYR A 71 -5.23 8.05 -24.93
N GLU A 72 -6.41 7.87 -25.51
CA GLU A 72 -6.95 6.55 -25.90
C GLU A 72 -6.06 5.84 -26.93
N ASN A 73 -5.35 6.60 -27.76
CA ASN A 73 -4.46 6.09 -28.80
C ASN A 73 -2.98 5.99 -28.35
N ARG A 74 -2.68 6.22 -27.09
CA ARG A 74 -1.34 6.06 -26.53
C ARG A 74 -1.08 4.62 -26.14
N PRO A 75 0.19 4.16 -26.17
CA PRO A 75 0.55 2.84 -25.66
C PRO A 75 0.14 2.66 -24.21
N GLY A 76 -0.33 1.47 -23.85
CA GLY A 76 -0.64 1.12 -22.47
C GLY A 76 0.61 1.02 -21.61
N VAL A 77 0.46 1.23 -20.31
CA VAL A 77 1.50 1.06 -19.31
C VAL A 77 1.03 0.00 -18.31
N MET A 78 1.91 -0.93 -17.98
CA MET A 78 1.70 -1.89 -16.90
C MET A 78 2.64 -1.56 -15.74
N LEU A 79 2.07 -1.39 -14.56
CA LEU A 79 2.81 -1.31 -13.29
C LEU A 79 2.65 -2.64 -12.56
N GLN A 80 3.72 -3.14 -11.97
CA GLN A 80 3.72 -4.40 -11.25
C GLN A 80 4.42 -4.23 -9.91
N ALA A 81 3.83 -4.80 -8.86
CA ALA A 81 4.40 -4.87 -7.53
C ALA A 81 3.94 -6.18 -6.86
N HIS A 82 4.64 -6.61 -5.82
CA HIS A 82 4.21 -7.74 -5.02
C HIS A 82 3.34 -7.28 -3.83
N LEU A 83 2.48 -8.16 -3.33
CA LEU A 83 1.55 -7.86 -2.24
C LEU A 83 2.13 -8.18 -0.87
N ASP A 84 2.98 -9.18 -0.79
CA ASP A 84 3.52 -9.65 0.48
C ASP A 84 4.57 -8.72 1.08
N MET A 85 4.76 -8.85 2.37
CA MET A 85 5.81 -8.16 3.11
C MET A 85 6.65 -9.17 3.89
N VAL A 86 7.98 -9.01 3.80
CA VAL A 86 8.90 -9.73 4.70
C VAL A 86 8.74 -9.19 6.11
N CYS A 87 8.39 -10.08 7.05
CA CYS A 87 8.03 -9.71 8.42
C CYS A 87 9.23 -9.91 9.35
N GLN A 88 9.80 -8.81 9.81
CA GLN A 88 10.85 -8.76 10.82
C GLN A 88 10.51 -7.69 11.87
N LYS A 89 10.84 -7.94 13.12
CA LYS A 89 10.65 -6.98 14.21
C LYS A 89 11.91 -6.83 15.05
N ALA A 90 12.07 -5.69 15.67
CA ALA A 90 13.17 -5.43 16.58
C ALA A 90 13.08 -6.31 17.82
N LYS A 91 14.23 -6.60 18.43
CA LYS A 91 14.28 -7.37 19.68
C LYS A 91 13.48 -6.66 20.78
N GLY A 92 12.62 -7.42 21.47
CA GLY A 92 11.78 -6.91 22.55
C GLY A 92 10.48 -6.21 22.09
N VAL A 93 10.25 -6.09 20.79
CA VAL A 93 8.98 -5.57 20.27
C VAL A 93 7.95 -6.68 20.21
N GLU A 94 6.79 -6.43 20.83
CA GLU A 94 5.62 -7.30 20.66
C GLU A 94 4.83 -6.86 19.45
N HIS A 95 4.68 -7.75 18.49
CA HIS A 95 3.90 -7.56 17.26
C HIS A 95 3.53 -8.90 16.67
N ASP A 96 2.26 -9.10 16.37
CA ASP A 96 1.75 -10.26 15.65
C ASP A 96 1.47 -9.89 14.19
N PHE A 97 2.34 -10.28 13.27
CA PHE A 97 2.20 -9.97 11.85
C PHE A 97 0.97 -10.60 11.17
N LEU A 98 0.28 -11.51 11.82
CA LEU A 98 -0.97 -12.08 11.30
C LEU A 98 -2.21 -11.26 11.71
N GLN A 99 -2.10 -10.40 12.70
CA GLN A 99 -3.24 -9.68 13.28
C GLN A 99 -3.02 -8.19 13.41
N ASP A 100 -1.80 -7.75 13.75
CA ASP A 100 -1.53 -6.37 14.08
C ASP A 100 -1.25 -5.54 12.82
N PRO A 101 -1.82 -4.33 12.72
CA PRO A 101 -1.45 -3.38 11.68
C PRO A 101 -0.02 -2.88 11.88
N ILE A 102 0.63 -2.47 10.80
CA ILE A 102 1.94 -1.83 10.86
C ILE A 102 1.78 -0.41 11.41
N HIS A 103 2.52 -0.11 12.47
CA HIS A 103 2.57 1.23 13.05
C HIS A 103 3.35 2.18 12.14
N LEU A 104 2.83 3.39 11.94
CA LEU A 104 3.47 4.44 11.14
C LEU A 104 3.78 5.66 11.99
N GLU A 105 4.98 6.18 11.85
CA GLU A 105 5.44 7.43 12.46
C GLU A 105 6.09 8.32 11.40
N LEU A 106 5.89 9.63 11.53
CA LEU A 106 6.57 10.63 10.72
C LEU A 106 7.52 11.44 11.61
N GLU A 107 8.81 11.39 11.29
CA GLU A 107 9.83 12.20 11.94
C GLU A 107 10.57 13.04 10.89
N GLY A 108 10.32 14.34 10.89
CA GLY A 108 10.78 15.23 9.82
C GLY A 108 10.17 14.84 8.48
N ASP A 109 10.99 14.40 7.54
CA ASP A 109 10.60 13.92 6.21
C ASP A 109 10.75 12.38 6.05
N ILE A 110 10.91 11.66 7.17
CA ILE A 110 11.06 10.20 7.20
C ILE A 110 9.79 9.56 7.76
N LEU A 111 9.11 8.78 6.91
CA LEU A 111 8.02 7.88 7.32
C LEU A 111 8.62 6.52 7.69
N SER A 112 8.34 6.05 8.90
CA SER A 112 8.90 4.80 9.42
C SER A 112 7.92 4.08 10.35
N THR A 113 8.37 2.95 10.91
CA THR A 113 7.64 2.23 11.98
C THR A 113 8.15 2.61 13.38
N GLY A 114 8.97 3.65 13.52
CA GLY A 114 9.66 3.95 14.77
C GLY A 114 10.70 2.89 15.16
N GLY A 115 11.26 2.19 14.18
CA GLY A 115 12.22 1.11 14.41
C GLY A 115 11.63 -0.19 14.97
N ARG A 116 10.31 -0.35 14.91
CA ARG A 116 9.61 -1.51 15.49
C ARG A 116 9.62 -2.73 14.58
N THR A 117 9.22 -2.54 13.33
CA THR A 117 9.07 -3.62 12.34
C THR A 117 9.63 -3.20 10.99
N THR A 118 9.75 -4.15 10.07
CA THR A 118 9.87 -3.87 8.63
C THR A 118 8.67 -3.05 8.14
N LEU A 119 8.85 -2.33 7.05
CA LEU A 119 7.84 -1.45 6.45
C LEU A 119 7.80 -1.66 4.94
N GLY A 120 6.59 -1.98 4.46
CA GLY A 120 6.34 -2.17 3.05
C GLY A 120 6.85 -3.49 2.49
N ALA A 121 6.72 -3.62 1.19
CA ALA A 121 7.11 -4.80 0.42
C ALA A 121 8.34 -4.53 -0.42
#